data_424e3ef3b0d5b10bb3def024c7a46681
#
_entry.id   424e3ef3b0d5b10bb3def024c7a46681
#
_cell.length_a   1.000
_cell.length_b   1.000
_cell.length_c   1.000
_cell.angle_alpha   90.00
_cell.angle_beta   90.00
_cell.angle_gamma   90.00
#
_symmetry.space_group_name_H-M   'P 1'
#
loop_
_entity.id
_entity.type
_entity.pdbx_description
1 polymer ?
#
loop_
_entity_poly.entity_id
_entity_poly.type
_entity_poly.pdbx_seq_one_letter_code
_entity_poly.pdbx_strand_id
1 'polypeptide(L)'
;MAANDSTGTALGLQDIQSGDPRVHTNQIKVALKELSDHVRRDVEKIEDQRARALFETTAEVLDGLHNAHDHFETRSEPAWK
;
A
#
# COMPACT_ATOMS: atom_id res chain seq x y z
N MET A 1 4.91 3.82 -27.17
CA MET A 1 5.07 3.69 -26.58
C MET A 1 4.73 2.93 -25.89
N ALA A 2 4.57 2.75 -25.87
CA ALA A 2 4.14 2.15 -25.23
C ALA A 2 4.43 1.66 -24.38
N ALA A 3 4.78 1.72 -24.44
CA ALA A 3 5.05 1.34 -23.55
C ALA A 3 4.38 1.07 -22.52
N ASN A 4 3.49 1.24 -22.51
CA ASN A 4 2.76 1.08 -21.47
C ASN A 4 2.55 -0.28 -21.15
N ASP A 5 3.17 -0.70 -20.20
CA ASP A 5 3.05 -2.01 -19.76
C ASP A 5 1.78 -2.17 -19.02
N SER A 6 0.92 -2.98 -19.51
CA SER A 6 -0.37 -3.14 -18.89
C SER A 6 -0.33 -4.04 -17.68
N THR A 7 0.78 -4.64 -17.34
CA THR A 7 0.85 -5.57 -16.22
C THR A 7 1.44 -4.98 -14.96
N GLY A 8 1.85 -3.70 -15.01
CA GLY A 8 2.44 -3.08 -13.84
C GLY A 8 2.10 -1.62 -13.74
N THR A 9 2.36 -1.05 -12.59
CA THR A 9 2.14 0.36 -12.33
C THR A 9 3.40 0.98 -11.80
N ALA A 10 3.36 2.30 -11.59
CA ALA A 10 4.49 3.01 -11.01
C ALA A 10 4.78 2.57 -9.58
N LEU A 11 3.81 1.95 -8.91
CA LEU A 11 3.99 1.43 -7.57
C LEU A 11 4.47 -0.02 -7.54
N GLY A 12 4.81 -0.57 -8.71
CA GLY A 12 5.25 -1.95 -8.78
C GLY A 12 4.13 -2.97 -8.72
N LEU A 13 2.89 -2.52 -8.87
CA LEU A 13 1.76 -3.42 -8.82
C LEU A 13 1.60 -4.13 -10.14
N GLN A 14 1.25 -5.41 -10.07
CA GLN A 14 1.07 -6.26 -11.24
C GLN A 14 -0.39 -6.68 -11.36
N ASP A 15 -0.86 -6.82 -12.58
CA ASP A 15 -2.18 -7.37 -12.81
C ASP A 15 -2.08 -8.88 -12.78
N ILE A 16 -2.39 -9.47 -11.64
CA ILE A 16 -2.24 -10.88 -11.42
C ILE A 16 -3.56 -11.59 -11.63
N GLN A 17 -3.54 -12.63 -12.46
CA GLN A 17 -4.74 -13.39 -12.77
C GLN A 17 -4.88 -14.52 -11.76
N SER A 18 -5.39 -14.20 -10.61
CA SER A 18 -5.58 -15.19 -9.56
C SER A 18 -6.85 -14.88 -8.80
N GLY A 19 -7.55 -15.89 -8.34
CA GLY A 19 -8.69 -15.71 -7.48
C GLY A 19 -8.35 -15.78 -6.01
N ASP A 20 -7.09 -16.01 -5.67
CA ASP A 20 -6.67 -16.07 -4.27
C ASP A 20 -6.50 -14.64 -3.76
N PRO A 21 -7.34 -14.22 -2.79
CA PRO A 21 -7.24 -12.83 -2.31
C PRO A 21 -5.89 -12.50 -1.71
N ARG A 22 -5.16 -13.48 -1.16
CA ARG A 22 -3.89 -13.18 -0.53
C ARG A 22 -2.81 -12.79 -1.53
N VAL A 23 -2.94 -13.26 -2.77
CA VAL A 23 -2.02 -12.84 -3.81
C VAL A 23 -2.16 -11.34 -4.04
N HIS A 24 -3.41 -10.87 -4.03
CA HIS A 24 -3.68 -9.45 -4.25
C HIS A 24 -3.37 -8.61 -3.03
N THR A 25 -3.76 -9.06 -1.84
CA THR A 25 -3.51 -8.28 -0.63
C THR A 25 -2.02 -8.13 -0.36
N ASN A 26 -1.23 -9.16 -0.65
CA ASN A 26 0.19 -9.08 -0.41
C ASN A 26 0.83 -7.98 -1.26
N GLN A 27 0.43 -7.88 -2.51
CA GLN A 27 0.95 -6.86 -3.39
C GLN A 27 0.52 -5.48 -2.95
N ILE A 28 -0.75 -5.33 -2.58
CA ILE A 28 -1.25 -4.05 -2.11
C ILE A 28 -0.58 -3.65 -0.80
N LYS A 29 -0.38 -4.61 0.09
CA LYS A 29 0.25 -4.35 1.37
C LYS A 29 1.65 -3.77 1.19
N VAL A 30 2.43 -4.34 0.29
CA VAL A 30 3.78 -3.86 0.02
C VAL A 30 3.72 -2.43 -0.52
N ALA A 31 2.79 -2.17 -1.44
CA ALA A 31 2.67 -0.83 -2.01
C ALA A 31 2.24 0.19 -0.96
N LEU A 32 1.34 -0.20 -0.05
CA LEU A 32 0.91 0.70 1.02
C LEU A 32 2.08 1.07 1.91
N LYS A 33 2.90 0.10 2.24
CA LYS A 33 4.06 0.36 3.09
C LYS A 33 5.05 1.27 2.41
N GLU A 34 5.33 1.03 1.14
CA GLU A 34 6.27 1.86 0.42
C GLU A 34 5.77 3.29 0.29
N LEU A 35 4.46 3.45 0.05
CA LEU A 35 3.88 4.77 -0.08
C LEU A 35 3.91 5.50 1.27
N SER A 36 3.61 4.79 2.35
CA SER A 36 3.66 5.39 3.68
C SER A 36 5.07 5.89 3.99
N ASP A 37 6.08 5.07 3.69
CA ASP A 37 7.46 5.49 3.94
C ASP A 37 7.83 6.69 3.09
N HIS A 38 7.36 6.72 1.86
CA HIS A 38 7.62 7.86 0.96
C HIS A 38 6.98 9.13 1.52
N VAL A 39 5.73 9.03 1.95
CA VAL A 39 5.01 10.17 2.49
C VAL A 39 5.72 10.71 3.72
N ARG A 40 6.22 9.83 4.58
CA ARG A 40 6.92 10.27 5.80
C ARG A 40 8.22 10.98 5.48
N ARG A 41 8.91 10.56 4.42
CA ARG A 41 10.10 11.28 3.97
C ARG A 41 9.74 12.65 3.44
N ASP A 42 8.60 12.76 2.75
CA ASP A 42 8.19 14.04 2.18
C ASP A 42 7.80 15.03 3.26
N VAL A 43 7.20 14.55 4.35
CA VAL A 43 6.82 15.44 5.46
C VAL A 43 8.00 16.26 5.93
N GLU A 44 9.19 15.66 5.97
CA GLU A 44 10.36 16.36 6.49
C GLU A 44 10.82 17.48 5.57
N LYS A 45 10.37 17.48 4.32
CA LYS A 45 10.76 18.49 3.34
C LYS A 45 9.76 19.64 3.24
N ILE A 46 8.60 19.49 3.86
CA ILE A 46 7.50 20.42 3.69
C ILE A 46 7.39 21.34 4.90
N GLU A 47 7.30 22.64 4.64
CA GLU A 47 7.20 23.61 5.74
C GLU A 47 5.78 24.03 6.03
N ASP A 48 4.89 23.88 5.07
CA ASP A 48 3.49 24.27 5.26
C ASP A 48 2.84 23.35 6.28
N GLN A 49 2.33 23.93 7.36
CA GLN A 49 1.78 23.15 8.46
C GLN A 49 0.56 22.33 8.04
N ARG A 50 -0.27 22.89 7.18
CA ARG A 50 -1.47 22.17 6.76
C ARG A 50 -1.11 21.00 5.86
N ALA A 51 -0.13 21.20 5.01
CA ALA A 51 0.32 20.09 4.17
C ALA A 51 0.97 19.01 5.00
N ARG A 52 1.77 19.38 6.01
CA ARG A 52 2.38 18.39 6.90
C ARG A 52 1.31 17.58 7.61
N ALA A 53 0.27 18.24 8.11
CA ALA A 53 -0.81 17.54 8.80
C ALA A 53 -1.51 16.56 7.86
N LEU A 54 -1.74 16.97 6.63
CA LEU A 54 -2.36 16.09 5.64
C LEU A 54 -1.48 14.87 5.39
N PHE A 55 -0.18 15.08 5.21
CA PHE A 55 0.73 13.98 4.90
C PHE A 55 0.87 13.03 6.07
N GLU A 56 0.90 13.57 7.30
CA GLU A 56 0.97 12.71 8.47
C GLU A 56 -0.28 11.86 8.61
N THR A 57 -1.44 12.45 8.36
CA THR A 57 -2.68 11.68 8.38
C THR A 57 -2.68 10.62 7.29
N THR A 58 -2.20 10.99 6.10
CA THR A 58 -2.12 10.04 4.99
C THR A 58 -1.27 8.83 5.38
N ALA A 59 -0.11 9.09 5.98
CA ALA A 59 0.77 7.99 6.38
C ALA A 59 0.10 7.09 7.42
N GLU A 60 -0.62 7.69 8.37
CA GLU A 60 -1.31 6.90 9.39
C GLU A 60 -2.41 6.04 8.80
N VAL A 61 -3.16 6.59 7.84
CA VAL A 61 -4.20 5.81 7.19
C VAL A 61 -3.58 4.67 6.39
N LEU A 62 -2.49 4.95 5.68
CA LEU A 62 -1.82 3.91 4.91
C LEU A 62 -1.30 2.80 5.82
N ASP A 63 -0.74 3.17 6.97
CA ASP A 63 -0.27 2.16 7.92
C ASP A 63 -1.42 1.32 8.45
N GLY A 64 -2.57 1.96 8.72
CA GLY A 64 -3.75 1.21 9.16
C GLY A 64 -4.24 0.25 8.11
N LEU A 65 -4.25 0.69 6.85
CA LEU A 65 -4.65 -0.19 5.76
C LEU A 65 -3.66 -1.34 5.58
N HIS A 66 -2.36 -1.06 5.72
CA HIS A 66 -1.36 -2.10 5.68
C HIS A 66 -1.64 -3.16 6.74
N ASN A 67 -1.93 -2.71 7.96
CA ASN A 67 -2.22 -3.62 9.04
C ASN A 67 -3.48 -4.44 8.78
N ALA A 68 -4.50 -3.82 8.20
CA ALA A 68 -5.73 -4.53 7.87
C ALA A 68 -5.47 -5.64 6.88
N HIS A 69 -4.65 -5.37 5.87
CA HIS A 69 -4.30 -6.40 4.89
C HIS A 69 -3.48 -7.51 5.52
N ASP A 70 -2.57 -7.13 6.41
CA ASP A 70 -1.76 -8.13 7.10
C ASP A 70 -2.62 -9.04 7.98
N HIS A 71 -3.58 -8.45 8.68
CA HIS A 71 -4.49 -9.22 9.51
C HIS A 71 -5.35 -10.15 8.67
N PHE A 72 -5.80 -9.68 7.52
CA PHE A 72 -6.58 -10.54 6.63
C PHE A 72 -5.76 -11.75 6.21
N GLU A 73 -4.49 -11.53 5.86
CA GLU A 73 -3.65 -12.62 5.39
C GLU A 73 -3.41 -13.66 6.47
N THR A 74 -3.16 -13.22 7.69
CA THR A 74 -2.92 -14.17 8.78
C THR A 74 -4.19 -14.90 9.17
N ARG A 75 -5.34 -14.29 9.01
CA ARG A 75 -6.61 -14.90 9.36
C ARG A 75 -7.18 -15.76 8.24
N SER A 76 -6.51 -15.78 7.11
CA SER A 76 -6.94 -16.61 5.99
C SER A 76 -6.50 -18.04 6.13
N GLU A 77 -5.83 -18.37 7.22
CA GLU A 77 -5.38 -19.74 7.41
C GLU A 77 -6.55 -20.66 7.70
N PRO A 78 -6.39 -21.95 7.42
CA PRO A 78 -7.51 -22.87 7.55
C PRO A 78 -8.20 -22.86 8.91
N ALA A 79 -7.44 -22.67 9.97
CA ALA A 79 -8.02 -22.67 11.31
C ALA A 79 -8.96 -21.50 11.53
N TRP A 80 -8.88 -20.49 10.75
CA TRP A 80 -9.67 -19.30 10.92
C TRP A 80 -11.03 -19.41 10.27
N LYS A 81 -11.15 -20.25 9.31
CA LYS A 81 -12.41 -20.39 8.64
C LYS A 81 -13.44 -21.00 9.55
#